data_0285613aecd9ccc34f5156957cc1d210
#
_entry.id   0285613aecd9ccc34f5156957cc1d210
#
_cell.length_a   1.000
_cell.length_b   1.000
_cell.length_c   1.000
_cell.angle_alpha   90.00
_cell.angle_beta   90.00
_cell.angle_gamma   90.00
#
_symmetry.space_group_name_H-M   'P 1'
#
loop_
_entity.id
_entity.type
_entity.pdbx_description
1 polymer ?
#
loop_
_entity_poly.entity_id
_entity_poly.type
_entity_poly.pdbx_seq_one_letter_code
_entity_poly.pdbx_strand_id
1 'polypeptide(L)'
;TINAGIYLLYEQTAIGEAQQEVDDQLKAMGTSASKIENFSYYNYNVQDKTFSQYVQDRTLEQVKQYVAIQNKFKELNLSLTDEEEETVKTSVKKMWDTEISYYGYSTGKTYGQNYEAGGISKKSYEAVQLVNKMSEKVFDAYYEKNGISATDEKDIATYFYDNYGRFQIIQVSLKEGNGDKITTDEGKKAKKEQAQGYVDRLLAGEDYDK
;
A
#
# COMPACT_ATOMS: atom_id res chain seq x y z
N THR A 1 -10.69 1.86 26.98
CA THR A 1 -9.36 2.52 27.07
C THR A 1 -8.39 1.76 26.20
N ILE A 2 -7.66 2.43 25.34
CA ILE A 2 -6.56 1.85 24.56
C ILE A 2 -5.21 2.30 25.14
N ASN A 3 -4.16 1.56 24.83
CA ASN A 3 -2.80 1.93 25.20
C ASN A 3 -2.35 3.18 24.41
N ALA A 4 -1.66 4.12 25.08
CA ALA A 4 -1.17 5.35 24.46
C ALA A 4 -0.27 5.08 23.21
N GLY A 5 0.59 4.07 23.27
CA GLY A 5 1.43 3.71 22.12
C GLY A 5 0.65 3.22 20.89
N ILE A 6 -0.55 2.65 21.07
CA ILE A 6 -1.45 2.30 19.97
C ILE A 6 -2.04 3.57 19.35
N TYR A 7 -2.48 4.52 20.18
CA TYR A 7 -2.96 5.82 19.71
C TYR A 7 -1.88 6.56 18.92
N LEU A 8 -0.67 6.65 19.47
CA LEU A 8 0.48 7.31 18.82
C LEU A 8 0.87 6.65 17.49
N LEU A 9 0.73 5.31 17.38
CA LEU A 9 0.99 4.63 16.12
C LEU A 9 -0.02 5.04 15.03
N TYR A 10 -1.30 5.09 15.38
CA TYR A 10 -2.34 5.56 14.45
C TYR A 10 -2.21 7.06 14.12
N GLU A 11 -1.81 7.88 15.10
CA GLU A 11 -1.54 9.30 14.86
C GLU A 11 -0.37 9.49 13.88
N GLN A 12 0.73 8.74 14.01
CA GLN A 12 1.82 8.77 13.03
C GLN A 12 1.36 8.34 11.64
N THR A 13 0.50 7.33 11.55
CA THR A 13 -0.09 6.89 10.28
C THR A 13 -0.94 8.01 9.66
N ALA A 14 -1.82 8.63 10.45
CA ALA A 14 -2.68 9.73 9.99
C ALA A 14 -1.87 10.97 9.57
N ILE A 15 -0.77 11.27 10.26
CA ILE A 15 0.18 12.32 9.86
C ILE A 15 0.78 12.00 8.49
N GLY A 16 1.26 10.76 8.29
CA GLY A 16 1.82 10.33 7.00
C GLY A 16 0.81 10.42 5.86
N GLU A 17 -0.44 9.99 6.09
CA GLU A 17 -1.53 10.11 5.11
C GLU A 17 -1.81 11.60 4.77
N ALA A 18 -1.87 12.47 5.78
CA ALA A 18 -2.09 13.90 5.58
C ALA A 18 -0.92 14.58 4.83
N GLN A 19 0.32 14.20 5.13
CA GLN A 19 1.50 14.70 4.43
C GLN A 19 1.49 14.28 2.95
N GLN A 20 1.16 13.02 2.67
CA GLN A 20 1.05 12.52 1.30
C GLN A 20 0.00 13.30 0.50
N GLU A 21 -1.16 13.55 1.08
CA GLU A 21 -2.23 14.33 0.45
C GLU A 21 -1.77 15.75 0.10
N VAL A 22 -1.05 16.42 1.00
CA VAL A 22 -0.46 17.74 0.73
C VAL A 22 0.61 17.66 -0.36
N ASP A 23 1.47 16.64 -0.34
CA ASP A 23 2.49 16.45 -1.38
C ASP A 23 1.87 16.22 -2.76
N ASP A 24 0.76 15.49 -2.84
CA ASP A 24 0.02 15.28 -4.08
C ASP A 24 -0.65 16.57 -4.57
N GLN A 25 -1.18 17.41 -3.69
CA GLN A 25 -1.68 18.75 -4.02
C GLN A 25 -0.56 19.63 -4.59
N LEU A 26 0.60 19.67 -3.94
CA LEU A 26 1.76 20.44 -4.40
C LEU A 26 2.25 19.98 -5.77
N LYS A 27 2.30 18.66 -5.98
CA LYS A 27 2.66 18.07 -7.27
C LYS A 27 1.68 18.45 -8.37
N ALA A 28 0.38 18.45 -8.09
CA ALA A 28 -0.65 18.91 -9.02
C ALA A 28 -0.48 20.40 -9.40
N MET A 29 0.04 21.22 -8.47
CA MET A 29 0.41 22.64 -8.71
C MET A 29 1.78 22.82 -9.38
N GLY A 30 2.48 21.74 -9.73
CA GLY A 30 3.81 21.78 -10.39
C GLY A 30 4.98 22.12 -9.45
N THR A 31 4.79 21.97 -8.14
CA THR A 31 5.79 22.28 -7.12
C THR A 31 6.01 21.09 -6.15
N SER A 32 6.79 21.32 -5.09
CA SER A 32 7.03 20.35 -4.01
C SER A 32 7.38 21.10 -2.71
N ALA A 33 7.24 20.44 -1.58
CA ALA A 33 7.56 20.97 -0.25
C ALA A 33 8.98 21.57 -0.19
N SER A 34 9.97 20.92 -0.81
CA SER A 34 11.37 21.37 -0.84
C SER A 34 11.63 22.66 -1.63
N LYS A 35 10.67 23.10 -2.44
CA LYS A 35 10.77 24.34 -3.25
C LYS A 35 10.08 25.54 -2.60
N ILE A 36 9.41 25.34 -1.47
CA ILE A 36 8.66 26.38 -0.78
C ILE A 36 9.45 26.84 0.45
N GLU A 37 9.76 28.11 0.49
CA GLU A 37 10.45 28.71 1.63
C GLU A 37 9.56 28.64 2.89
N ASN A 38 10.13 28.28 4.03
CA ASN A 38 9.44 28.11 5.31
C ASN A 38 8.22 27.17 5.24
N PHE A 39 8.34 26.11 4.43
CA PHE A 39 7.28 25.14 4.26
C PHE A 39 6.88 24.48 5.59
N SER A 40 5.55 24.35 5.79
CA SER A 40 4.98 23.54 6.89
C SER A 40 3.69 22.89 6.41
N TYR A 41 3.57 21.59 6.60
CA TYR A 41 2.35 20.82 6.31
C TYR A 41 1.14 21.38 7.04
N TYR A 42 1.30 21.93 8.24
CA TYR A 42 0.22 22.50 9.05
C TYR A 42 -0.45 23.73 8.42
N ASN A 43 0.15 24.34 7.40
CA ASN A 43 -0.43 25.47 6.67
C ASN A 43 -1.39 25.05 5.54
N TYR A 44 -1.55 23.74 5.33
CA TYR A 44 -2.37 23.20 4.23
C TYR A 44 -3.64 22.55 4.78
N ASN A 45 -4.70 22.58 3.98
CA ASN A 45 -5.91 21.83 4.24
C ASN A 45 -5.85 20.47 3.56
N VAL A 46 -6.45 19.47 4.20
CA VAL A 46 -6.62 18.11 3.71
C VAL A 46 -8.11 17.79 3.74
N GLN A 47 -8.72 17.52 2.59
CA GLN A 47 -10.16 17.22 2.48
C GLN A 47 -11.05 18.26 3.21
N ASP A 48 -10.84 19.53 2.93
CA ASP A 48 -11.56 20.67 3.52
C ASP A 48 -11.41 20.88 5.04
N LYS A 49 -10.48 20.17 5.69
CA LYS A 49 -10.12 20.31 7.11
C LYS A 49 -8.72 20.89 7.24
N THR A 50 -8.41 21.53 8.36
CA THR A 50 -7.03 21.83 8.67
C THR A 50 -6.24 20.52 8.81
N PHE A 51 -4.92 20.56 8.55
CA PHE A 51 -4.05 19.40 8.73
C PHE A 51 -4.25 18.72 10.10
N SER A 52 -4.27 19.50 11.17
CA SER A 52 -4.45 18.96 12.54
C SER A 52 -5.82 18.34 12.76
N GLN A 53 -6.90 18.93 12.24
CA GLN A 53 -8.24 18.35 12.33
C GLN A 53 -8.34 17.02 11.57
N TYR A 54 -7.77 16.96 10.36
CA TYR A 54 -7.73 15.73 9.59
C TYR A 54 -6.99 14.62 10.37
N VAL A 55 -5.78 14.91 10.88
CA VAL A 55 -4.99 13.95 11.65
C VAL A 55 -5.77 13.45 12.88
N GLN A 56 -6.40 14.36 13.63
CA GLN A 56 -7.18 13.98 14.81
C GLN A 56 -8.37 13.07 14.46
N ASP A 57 -9.17 13.46 13.46
CA ASP A 57 -10.35 12.70 13.04
C ASP A 57 -9.93 11.32 12.51
N ARG A 58 -8.90 11.28 11.69
CA ARG A 58 -8.38 10.05 11.08
C ARG A 58 -7.82 9.09 12.13
N THR A 59 -7.07 9.61 13.11
CA THR A 59 -6.58 8.83 14.25
C THR A 59 -7.73 8.20 15.03
N LEU A 60 -8.76 9.00 15.35
CA LEU A 60 -9.92 8.50 16.09
C LEU A 60 -10.71 7.45 15.29
N GLU A 61 -10.83 7.61 13.99
CA GLU A 61 -11.45 6.62 13.11
C GLU A 61 -10.69 5.29 13.14
N GLN A 62 -9.37 5.31 12.97
CA GLN A 62 -8.52 4.12 13.01
C GLN A 62 -8.57 3.43 14.39
N VAL A 63 -8.58 4.19 15.47
CA VAL A 63 -8.77 3.66 16.82
C VAL A 63 -10.14 2.99 17.00
N LYS A 64 -11.21 3.59 16.47
CA LYS A 64 -12.54 2.96 16.48
C LYS A 64 -12.56 1.66 15.70
N GLN A 65 -11.93 1.63 14.52
CA GLN A 65 -11.79 0.42 13.70
C GLN A 65 -11.02 -0.67 14.46
N TYR A 66 -9.89 -0.33 15.09
CA TYR A 66 -9.11 -1.25 15.93
C TYR A 66 -9.98 -1.93 17.00
N VAL A 67 -10.81 -1.17 17.71
CA VAL A 67 -11.71 -1.72 18.73
C VAL A 67 -12.85 -2.52 18.11
N ALA A 68 -13.43 -2.04 17.01
CA ALA A 68 -14.53 -2.71 16.32
C ALA A 68 -14.13 -4.09 15.79
N ILE A 69 -12.92 -4.21 15.20
CA ILE A 69 -12.36 -5.49 14.74
C ILE A 69 -12.26 -6.50 15.90
N GLN A 70 -11.70 -6.09 17.03
CA GLN A 70 -11.58 -6.98 18.19
C GLN A 70 -12.94 -7.44 18.71
N ASN A 71 -13.93 -6.55 18.75
CA ASN A 71 -15.28 -6.88 19.18
C ASN A 71 -15.94 -7.85 18.19
N LYS A 72 -15.81 -7.61 16.89
CA LYS A 72 -16.38 -8.46 15.85
C LYS A 72 -15.71 -9.84 15.82
N PHE A 73 -14.40 -9.90 16.00
CA PHE A 73 -13.63 -11.13 16.09
C PHE A 73 -14.12 -12.03 17.25
N LYS A 74 -14.38 -11.41 18.42
CA LYS A 74 -14.97 -12.11 19.58
C LYS A 74 -16.41 -12.52 19.32
N GLU A 75 -17.23 -11.65 18.77
CA GLU A 75 -18.65 -11.92 18.44
C GLU A 75 -18.78 -13.15 17.50
N LEU A 76 -17.88 -13.27 16.53
CA LEU A 76 -17.84 -14.39 15.61
C LEU A 76 -17.14 -15.64 16.17
N ASN A 77 -16.71 -15.62 17.43
CA ASN A 77 -15.97 -16.71 18.08
C ASN A 77 -14.72 -17.16 17.29
N LEU A 78 -14.06 -16.23 16.64
CA LEU A 78 -12.82 -16.49 15.90
C LEU A 78 -11.63 -16.55 16.85
N SER A 79 -10.59 -17.27 16.43
CA SER A 79 -9.29 -17.32 17.13
C SER A 79 -8.14 -17.27 16.14
N LEU A 80 -7.02 -16.71 16.55
CA LEU A 80 -5.75 -16.89 15.86
C LEU A 80 -5.16 -18.24 16.26
N THR A 81 -4.50 -18.91 15.35
CA THR A 81 -3.69 -20.11 15.67
C THR A 81 -2.35 -19.68 16.25
N ASP A 82 -1.68 -20.58 16.96
CA ASP A 82 -0.33 -20.34 17.50
C ASP A 82 0.66 -19.98 16.36
N GLU A 83 0.52 -20.59 15.17
CA GLU A 83 1.34 -20.29 14.00
C GLU A 83 1.10 -18.88 13.46
N GLU A 84 -0.15 -18.43 13.41
CA GLU A 84 -0.49 -17.06 12.98
C GLU A 84 0.06 -16.02 13.95
N GLU A 85 -0.07 -16.25 15.26
CA GLU A 85 0.49 -15.35 16.26
C GLU A 85 2.02 -15.30 16.19
N GLU A 86 2.68 -16.46 16.05
CA GLU A 86 4.14 -16.54 15.95
C GLU A 86 4.65 -15.87 14.67
N THR A 87 3.93 -16.02 13.56
CA THR A 87 4.23 -15.34 12.29
C THR A 87 4.20 -13.84 12.46
N VAL A 88 3.18 -13.30 13.14
CA VAL A 88 3.09 -11.86 13.43
C VAL A 88 4.26 -11.42 14.32
N LYS A 89 4.54 -12.12 15.41
CA LYS A 89 5.64 -11.79 16.34
C LYS A 89 7.00 -11.79 15.64
N THR A 90 7.24 -12.80 14.80
CA THR A 90 8.49 -12.92 14.02
C THR A 90 8.63 -11.78 13.02
N SER A 91 7.55 -11.44 12.30
CA SER A 91 7.53 -10.33 11.35
C SER A 91 7.77 -8.98 12.04
N VAL A 92 7.13 -8.76 13.18
CA VAL A 92 7.34 -7.59 14.02
C VAL A 92 8.78 -7.51 14.52
N LYS A 93 9.34 -8.62 15.01
CA LYS A 93 10.73 -8.65 15.46
C LYS A 93 11.68 -8.29 14.32
N LYS A 94 11.51 -8.90 13.16
CA LYS A 94 12.34 -8.63 11.98
C LYS A 94 12.29 -7.15 11.58
N MET A 95 11.09 -6.58 11.46
CA MET A 95 10.93 -5.17 11.14
C MET A 95 11.55 -4.27 12.22
N TRP A 96 11.31 -4.58 13.50
CA TRP A 96 11.81 -3.79 14.64
C TRP A 96 13.32 -3.69 14.68
N ASP A 97 14.00 -4.80 14.37
CA ASP A 97 15.45 -4.91 14.39
C ASP A 97 16.11 -4.49 13.04
N THR A 98 15.30 -4.19 12.02
CA THR A 98 15.80 -3.75 10.71
C THR A 98 16.29 -2.32 10.78
N GLU A 99 17.50 -2.09 10.25
CA GLU A 99 18.11 -0.77 10.16
C GLU A 99 17.43 0.08 9.07
N ILE A 100 17.19 1.35 9.40
CA ILE A 100 16.64 2.31 8.45
C ILE A 100 17.74 2.76 7.50
N SER A 101 17.51 2.67 6.20
CA SER A 101 18.43 3.18 5.18
C SER A 101 17.74 4.09 4.18
N TYR A 102 18.43 5.15 3.74
CA TYR A 102 18.01 6.03 2.66
C TYR A 102 19.03 6.00 1.53
N TYR A 103 18.59 5.72 0.32
CA TYR A 103 19.47 5.62 -0.86
C TYR A 103 20.67 4.67 -0.66
N GLY A 104 20.48 3.60 0.14
CA GLY A 104 21.54 2.63 0.44
C GLY A 104 22.49 3.04 1.56
N TYR A 105 22.30 4.20 2.17
CA TYR A 105 23.09 4.65 3.33
C TYR A 105 22.34 4.35 4.63
N SER A 106 23.02 3.68 5.57
CA SER A 106 22.50 3.42 6.90
C SER A 106 22.32 4.71 7.69
N THR A 107 21.22 4.78 8.45
CA THR A 107 20.99 5.87 9.42
C THR A 107 21.62 5.60 10.80
N GLY A 108 22.13 4.38 11.03
CA GLY A 108 22.59 3.92 12.34
C GLY A 108 21.44 3.68 13.35
N LYS A 109 20.19 3.71 12.91
CA LYS A 109 19.00 3.47 13.75
C LYS A 109 18.12 2.39 13.17
N THR A 110 17.51 1.58 14.03
CA THR A 110 16.47 0.62 13.62
C THR A 110 15.10 1.26 13.60
N TYR A 111 14.14 0.61 12.91
CA TYR A 111 12.73 1.05 12.98
C TYR A 111 12.23 1.02 14.42
N GLY A 112 12.61 0.01 15.23
CA GLY A 112 12.27 -0.07 16.64
C GLY A 112 12.71 1.16 17.44
N GLN A 113 13.97 1.56 17.30
CA GLN A 113 14.49 2.75 17.95
C GLN A 113 13.75 4.03 17.55
N ASN A 114 13.33 4.11 16.27
CA ASN A 114 12.58 5.26 15.80
C ASN A 114 11.15 5.30 16.40
N TYR A 115 10.48 4.14 16.48
CA TYR A 115 9.17 4.04 17.13
C TYR A 115 9.24 4.33 18.63
N GLU A 116 10.24 3.79 19.34
CA GLU A 116 10.44 4.02 20.77
C GLU A 116 10.70 5.51 21.08
N ALA A 117 11.47 6.19 20.24
CA ALA A 117 11.66 7.63 20.35
C ALA A 117 10.35 8.43 20.18
N GLY A 118 9.37 7.90 19.43
CA GLY A 118 8.03 8.44 19.29
C GLY A 118 7.04 7.96 20.38
N GLY A 119 7.50 7.24 21.43
CA GLY A 119 6.64 6.73 22.52
C GLY A 119 5.87 5.46 22.19
N ILE A 120 6.21 4.78 21.09
CA ILE A 120 5.55 3.54 20.64
C ILE A 120 6.41 2.36 21.02
N SER A 121 5.93 1.53 21.95
CA SER A 121 6.62 0.30 22.34
C SER A 121 6.42 -0.81 21.31
N LYS A 122 7.36 -1.77 21.24
CA LYS A 122 7.23 -2.98 20.43
C LYS A 122 5.92 -3.71 20.72
N LYS A 123 5.51 -3.79 21.98
CA LYS A 123 4.25 -4.41 22.39
C LYS A 123 3.03 -3.70 21.81
N SER A 124 3.03 -2.36 21.77
CA SER A 124 1.94 -1.60 21.15
C SER A 124 1.85 -1.84 19.65
N TYR A 125 2.99 -1.86 18.98
CA TYR A 125 3.07 -2.16 17.54
C TYR A 125 2.59 -3.60 17.25
N GLU A 126 3.06 -4.59 18.02
CA GLU A 126 2.64 -5.99 17.90
C GLU A 126 1.13 -6.15 18.09
N ALA A 127 0.54 -5.46 19.08
CA ALA A 127 -0.90 -5.50 19.32
C ALA A 127 -1.71 -5.00 18.10
N VAL A 128 -1.23 -3.98 17.41
CA VAL A 128 -1.86 -3.50 16.16
C VAL A 128 -1.72 -4.54 15.05
N GLN A 129 -0.56 -5.16 14.89
CA GLN A 129 -0.36 -6.20 13.86
C GLN A 129 -1.22 -7.45 14.11
N LEU A 130 -1.42 -7.82 15.37
CA LEU A 130 -2.35 -8.91 15.73
C LEU A 130 -3.80 -8.56 15.35
N VAL A 131 -4.23 -7.31 15.59
CA VAL A 131 -5.58 -6.88 15.19
C VAL A 131 -5.72 -6.79 13.66
N ASN A 132 -4.67 -6.45 12.93
CA ASN A 132 -4.67 -6.54 11.46
C ASN A 132 -4.91 -8.00 11.01
N LYS A 133 -4.26 -8.97 11.67
CA LYS A 133 -4.50 -10.41 11.39
C LYS A 133 -5.91 -10.85 11.77
N MET A 134 -6.46 -10.33 12.88
CA MET A 134 -7.88 -10.55 13.23
C MET A 134 -8.82 -9.97 12.16
N SER A 135 -8.49 -8.81 11.59
CA SER A 135 -9.28 -8.18 10.51
C SER A 135 -9.37 -9.08 9.28
N GLU A 136 -8.27 -9.71 8.87
CA GLU A 136 -8.27 -10.68 7.76
C GLU A 136 -9.27 -11.81 8.05
N LYS A 137 -9.21 -12.43 9.22
CA LYS A 137 -10.14 -13.50 9.59
C LYS A 137 -11.60 -13.06 9.69
N VAL A 138 -11.87 -11.84 10.14
CA VAL A 138 -13.22 -11.27 10.13
C VAL A 138 -13.69 -11.09 8.69
N PHE A 139 -12.82 -10.59 7.81
CA PHE A 139 -13.14 -10.46 6.39
C PHE A 139 -13.45 -11.82 5.75
N ASP A 140 -12.62 -12.82 5.99
CA ASP A 140 -12.79 -14.18 5.48
C ASP A 140 -14.10 -14.79 5.97
N ALA A 141 -14.43 -14.61 7.26
CA ALA A 141 -15.68 -15.10 7.83
C ALA A 141 -16.94 -14.47 7.19
N TYR A 142 -16.80 -13.26 6.63
CA TYR A 142 -17.92 -12.61 5.92
C TYR A 142 -17.96 -12.94 4.44
N TYR A 143 -16.82 -12.91 3.74
CA TYR A 143 -16.81 -12.80 2.28
C TYR A 143 -16.17 -13.99 1.56
N GLU A 144 -15.43 -14.86 2.26
CA GLU A 144 -14.94 -16.09 1.67
C GLU A 144 -16.09 -17.04 1.28
N LYS A 145 -15.78 -18.05 0.49
CA LYS A 145 -16.74 -19.05 0.06
C LYS A 145 -17.45 -19.68 1.27
N ASN A 146 -18.76 -19.57 1.32
CA ASN A 146 -19.66 -19.93 2.43
C ASN A 146 -19.62 -18.98 3.65
N GLY A 147 -19.06 -17.78 3.52
CA GLY A 147 -19.09 -16.74 4.53
C GLY A 147 -20.50 -16.15 4.72
N ILE A 148 -20.67 -15.35 5.78
CA ILE A 148 -21.96 -14.76 6.19
C ILE A 148 -22.60 -13.92 5.07
N SER A 149 -21.76 -13.24 4.27
CA SER A 149 -22.16 -12.38 3.15
C SER A 149 -21.39 -12.74 1.88
N ALA A 150 -21.10 -14.02 1.68
CA ALA A 150 -20.40 -14.49 0.49
C ALA A 150 -21.18 -14.10 -0.77
N THR A 151 -20.47 -13.51 -1.72
CA THR A 151 -21.04 -13.19 -3.03
C THR A 151 -21.06 -14.45 -3.91
N ASP A 152 -22.13 -14.64 -4.67
CA ASP A 152 -22.24 -15.75 -5.63
C ASP A 152 -21.09 -15.67 -6.67
N GLU A 153 -20.46 -16.81 -6.97
CA GLU A 153 -19.37 -16.88 -7.96
C GLU A 153 -19.79 -16.33 -9.33
N LYS A 154 -21.08 -16.50 -9.69
CA LYS A 154 -21.62 -15.96 -10.92
C LYS A 154 -21.66 -14.43 -10.92
N ASP A 155 -22.01 -13.83 -9.78
CA ASP A 155 -22.05 -12.36 -9.64
C ASP A 155 -20.64 -11.77 -9.67
N ILE A 156 -19.67 -12.46 -9.02
CA ILE A 156 -18.25 -12.10 -9.10
C ILE A 156 -17.75 -12.17 -10.55
N ALA A 157 -18.06 -13.26 -11.25
CA ALA A 157 -17.66 -13.42 -12.66
C ALA A 157 -18.30 -12.34 -13.54
N THR A 158 -19.59 -12.06 -13.37
CA THR A 158 -20.31 -11.01 -14.11
C THR A 158 -19.66 -9.65 -13.86
N TYR A 159 -19.43 -9.28 -12.59
CA TYR A 159 -18.77 -8.03 -12.25
C TYR A 159 -17.37 -7.93 -12.89
N PHE A 160 -16.60 -9.03 -12.88
CA PHE A 160 -15.28 -9.06 -13.48
C PHE A 160 -15.34 -8.85 -15.00
N TYR A 161 -16.24 -9.54 -15.69
CA TYR A 161 -16.40 -9.38 -17.15
C TYR A 161 -16.91 -8.00 -17.55
N ASP A 162 -17.76 -7.39 -16.74
CA ASP A 162 -18.33 -6.06 -17.03
C ASP A 162 -17.35 -4.90 -16.74
N ASN A 163 -16.39 -5.09 -15.82
CA ASN A 163 -15.55 -4.01 -15.33
C ASN A 163 -14.06 -4.17 -15.66
N TYR A 164 -13.60 -5.35 -16.07
CA TYR A 164 -12.19 -5.63 -16.33
C TYR A 164 -11.98 -6.26 -17.70
N GLY A 165 -10.96 -5.81 -18.40
CA GLY A 165 -10.49 -6.42 -19.64
C GLY A 165 -9.14 -7.12 -19.40
N ARG A 166 -9.02 -8.36 -19.88
CA ARG A 166 -7.70 -9.02 -19.96
C ARG A 166 -7.03 -8.60 -21.26
N PHE A 167 -5.83 -8.06 -21.19
CA PHE A 167 -5.03 -7.75 -22.38
C PHE A 167 -3.59 -8.26 -22.19
N GLN A 168 -2.96 -8.53 -23.29
CA GLN A 168 -1.55 -8.91 -23.36
C GLN A 168 -0.80 -7.81 -24.10
N ILE A 169 0.45 -7.52 -23.72
CA ILE A 169 1.25 -6.44 -24.30
C ILE A 169 2.56 -7.03 -24.81
N ILE A 170 2.85 -6.76 -26.07
CA ILE A 170 4.20 -6.94 -26.62
C ILE A 170 4.89 -5.59 -26.58
N GLN A 171 5.96 -5.48 -25.81
CA GLN A 171 6.73 -4.25 -25.68
C GLN A 171 8.02 -4.34 -26.49
N VAL A 172 8.15 -3.47 -27.49
CA VAL A 172 9.39 -3.31 -28.27
C VAL A 172 10.18 -2.13 -27.70
N SER A 173 11.28 -2.43 -27.01
CA SER A 173 12.11 -1.40 -26.39
C SER A 173 12.93 -0.62 -27.42
N LEU A 174 13.01 0.72 -27.26
CA LEU A 174 13.92 1.59 -28.01
C LEU A 174 15.33 1.58 -27.39
N LYS A 175 15.86 0.37 -27.17
CA LYS A 175 17.21 0.16 -26.68
C LYS A 175 17.97 -0.82 -27.56
N GLU A 176 19.29 -0.64 -27.63
CA GLU A 176 20.24 -1.60 -28.22
C GLU A 176 20.42 -2.82 -27.29
N GLY A 177 21.05 -3.87 -27.79
CA GLY A 177 21.35 -5.07 -27.00
C GLY A 177 22.26 -4.84 -25.80
N ASN A 178 23.05 -3.76 -25.80
CA ASN A 178 23.91 -3.31 -24.69
C ASN A 178 23.15 -2.42 -23.68
N GLY A 179 21.87 -2.12 -23.91
CA GLY A 179 21.03 -1.29 -23.04
C GLY A 179 21.00 0.20 -23.37
N ASP A 180 21.82 0.67 -24.33
CA ASP A 180 21.83 2.06 -24.77
C ASP A 180 20.56 2.46 -25.52
N LYS A 181 20.13 3.70 -25.35
CA LYS A 181 18.94 4.21 -26.05
C LYS A 181 19.22 4.37 -27.56
N ILE A 182 18.30 3.86 -28.35
CA ILE A 182 18.29 4.11 -29.81
C ILE A 182 17.84 5.55 -30.06
N THR A 183 18.73 6.38 -30.58
CA THR A 183 18.48 7.81 -30.87
C THR A 183 18.34 8.11 -32.36
N THR A 184 18.88 7.26 -33.22
CA THR A 184 18.84 7.44 -34.69
C THR A 184 17.46 7.15 -35.27
N ASP A 185 17.10 7.84 -36.34
CA ASP A 185 15.81 7.65 -36.99
C ASP A 185 15.71 6.29 -37.68
N GLU A 186 16.81 5.79 -38.23
CA GLU A 186 16.91 4.44 -38.83
C GLU A 186 16.67 3.36 -37.75
N GLY A 187 17.29 3.50 -36.56
CA GLY A 187 17.10 2.57 -35.46
C GLY A 187 15.67 2.57 -34.93
N LYS A 188 15.05 3.75 -34.78
CA LYS A 188 13.64 3.86 -34.37
C LYS A 188 12.71 3.24 -35.45
N LYS A 189 13.00 3.46 -36.75
CA LYS A 189 12.23 2.86 -37.84
C LYS A 189 12.29 1.34 -37.78
N ALA A 190 13.49 0.76 -37.62
CA ALA A 190 13.67 -0.69 -37.52
C ALA A 190 12.86 -1.27 -36.35
N LYS A 191 12.81 -0.60 -35.17
CA LYS A 191 11.99 -1.03 -34.02
C LYS A 191 10.49 -0.91 -34.30
N LYS A 192 10.07 0.11 -35.03
CA LYS A 192 8.67 0.25 -35.46
C LYS A 192 8.25 -0.87 -36.41
N GLU A 193 9.11 -1.21 -37.38
CA GLU A 193 8.90 -2.33 -38.31
C GLU A 193 8.85 -3.67 -37.56
N GLN A 194 9.70 -3.86 -36.54
CA GLN A 194 9.65 -5.03 -35.68
C GLN A 194 8.30 -5.13 -34.95
N ALA A 195 7.83 -4.02 -34.34
CA ALA A 195 6.55 -3.98 -33.67
C ALA A 195 5.38 -4.26 -34.62
N GLN A 196 5.41 -3.69 -35.85
CA GLN A 196 4.41 -3.96 -36.87
C GLN A 196 4.40 -5.43 -37.29
N GLY A 197 5.57 -6.05 -37.41
CA GLY A 197 5.68 -7.49 -37.71
C GLY A 197 4.99 -8.38 -36.68
N TYR A 198 5.05 -8.03 -35.40
CA TYR A 198 4.27 -8.75 -34.35
C TYR A 198 2.76 -8.57 -34.52
N VAL A 199 2.32 -7.35 -34.84
CA VAL A 199 0.89 -7.08 -35.10
C VAL A 199 0.40 -7.89 -36.30
N ASP A 200 1.17 -7.91 -37.39
CA ASP A 200 0.80 -8.63 -38.61
C ASP A 200 0.72 -10.14 -38.39
N ARG A 201 1.61 -10.72 -37.57
CA ARG A 201 1.58 -12.14 -37.15
C ARG A 201 0.35 -12.47 -36.32
N LEU A 202 0.01 -11.62 -35.37
CA LEU A 202 -1.19 -11.80 -34.53
C LEU A 202 -2.47 -11.69 -35.37
N LEU A 203 -2.55 -10.72 -36.29
CA LEU A 203 -3.68 -10.58 -37.21
C LEU A 203 -3.81 -11.76 -38.18
N ALA A 204 -2.69 -12.43 -38.52
CA ALA A 204 -2.69 -13.68 -39.27
C ALA A 204 -3.09 -14.92 -38.46
N GLY A 205 -3.43 -14.74 -37.15
CA GLY A 205 -3.90 -15.83 -36.28
C GLY A 205 -2.78 -16.59 -35.56
N GLU A 206 -1.57 -16.02 -35.48
CA GLU A 206 -0.51 -16.62 -34.68
C GLU A 206 -0.84 -16.49 -33.18
N ASP A 207 -0.54 -17.56 -32.44
CA ASP A 207 -0.73 -17.59 -30.98
C ASP A 207 0.23 -16.61 -30.31
N TYR A 208 -0.30 -15.80 -29.38
CA TYR A 208 0.47 -14.80 -28.65
C TYR A 208 1.64 -15.42 -27.84
N ASP A 209 1.50 -16.65 -27.36
CA ASP A 209 2.48 -17.33 -26.51
C ASP A 209 3.59 -18.05 -27.31
N LYS A 210 3.64 -17.87 -28.64
CA LYS A 210 4.69 -18.34 -29.55
C LYS A 210 5.58 -17.20 -30.03
#